data_7157c78d6db88f497204b772b3fb6276
#
_entry.id   7157c78d6db88f497204b772b3fb6276
#
_cell.length_a   1.000
_cell.length_b   1.000
_cell.length_c   1.000
_cell.angle_alpha   90.00
_cell.angle_beta   90.00
_cell.angle_gamma   90.00
#
_symmetry.space_group_name_H-M   'P 1'
#
loop_
_entity.id
_entity.type
_entity.pdbx_description
1 polymer ?
#
loop_
_entity_poly.entity_id
_entity_poly.type
_entity_poly.pdbx_seq_one_letter_code
_entity_poly.pdbx_strand_id
1 'polypeptide(L)'
;MIGIICAMDKEVVHLLDVLEAAKEETIGSLHFHIGTLAGQEVVIARCGIGKVNAAICAQTMCLTYQPTLVINTGVAGALDPALEVYDAVIATALVEHDMDTTPFGDPAGLINVGDENLVEIPVEKSIYQAMRTVAQAVGLHAECGVVASGDQFISSYEQKQRIRSLFGAIACEMEGAAIAHTCYMARVPFCVLRVISDSADGKAEVEYSTFVNVAAAKSAEVIEMYLRAL
;
A
#
# COMPACT_ATOMS: atom_id res chain seq x y z
N MET A 1 12.22 -14.22 5.04
CA MET A 1 11.67 -13.84 3.70
C MET A 1 10.71 -12.68 3.89
N ILE A 2 10.76 -11.68 3.02
CA ILE A 2 9.88 -10.50 3.03
C ILE A 2 8.91 -10.60 1.87
N GLY A 3 7.63 -10.38 2.12
CA GLY A 3 6.60 -10.32 1.09
C GLY A 3 6.47 -8.90 0.52
N ILE A 4 6.36 -8.76 -0.80
CA ILE A 4 6.13 -7.47 -1.46
C ILE A 4 4.93 -7.62 -2.39
N ILE A 5 3.92 -6.76 -2.22
CA ILE A 5 2.69 -6.78 -3.02
C ILE A 5 2.53 -5.44 -3.72
N CYS A 6 2.39 -5.49 -5.04
CA CYS A 6 2.03 -4.37 -5.91
C CYS A 6 0.69 -4.66 -6.59
N ALA A 7 -0.06 -3.62 -6.98
CA ALA A 7 -1.34 -3.83 -7.66
C ALA A 7 -1.19 -3.98 -9.18
N MET A 8 -0.23 -3.28 -9.79
CA MET A 8 -0.13 -3.11 -11.23
C MET A 8 1.24 -3.52 -11.79
N ASP A 9 1.27 -3.85 -13.10
CA ASP A 9 2.51 -4.15 -13.81
C ASP A 9 3.52 -3.00 -13.75
N LYS A 10 3.05 -1.76 -13.82
CA LYS A 10 3.89 -0.55 -13.72
C LYS A 10 4.62 -0.41 -12.39
N GLU A 11 4.06 -0.97 -11.33
CA GLU A 11 4.63 -0.91 -9.98
C GLU A 11 5.60 -2.07 -9.73
N VAL A 12 5.26 -3.26 -10.23
CA VAL A 12 6.05 -4.47 -9.93
C VAL A 12 7.26 -4.61 -10.84
N VAL A 13 7.22 -4.10 -12.09
CA VAL A 13 8.27 -4.31 -13.09
C VAL A 13 9.65 -3.87 -12.59
N HIS A 14 9.74 -2.71 -11.94
CA HIS A 14 11.01 -2.17 -11.45
C HIS A 14 11.67 -3.06 -10.38
N LEU A 15 10.87 -3.75 -9.57
CA LEU A 15 11.37 -4.69 -8.57
C LEU A 15 11.77 -6.02 -9.21
N LEU A 16 11.03 -6.47 -10.23
CA LEU A 16 11.34 -7.72 -10.94
C LEU A 16 12.60 -7.59 -11.80
N ASP A 17 12.84 -6.41 -12.39
CA ASP A 17 14.02 -6.14 -13.22
C ASP A 17 15.35 -6.28 -12.44
N VAL A 18 15.31 -6.08 -11.12
CA VAL A 18 16.48 -6.17 -10.23
C VAL A 18 16.45 -7.38 -9.29
N LEU A 19 15.45 -8.26 -9.44
CA LEU A 19 15.33 -9.49 -8.65
C LEU A 19 16.34 -10.52 -9.11
N GLU A 20 17.23 -10.93 -8.22
CA GLU A 20 18.26 -11.94 -8.48
C GLU A 20 17.76 -13.36 -8.16
N ALA A 21 18.27 -14.36 -8.91
CA ALA A 21 17.94 -15.78 -8.74
C ALA A 21 16.42 -16.05 -8.75
N ALA A 22 15.68 -15.31 -9.59
CA ALA A 22 14.23 -15.34 -9.63
C ALA A 22 13.67 -16.73 -10.02
N LYS A 23 12.74 -17.21 -9.21
CA LYS A 23 11.90 -18.37 -9.48
C LYS A 23 10.45 -17.93 -9.45
N GLU A 24 9.67 -18.34 -10.43
CA GLU A 24 8.23 -18.06 -10.47
C GLU A 24 7.43 -19.28 -10.02
N GLU A 25 6.43 -19.04 -9.16
CA GLU A 25 5.43 -20.04 -8.76
C GLU A 25 4.03 -19.46 -9.02
N THR A 26 3.15 -20.29 -9.58
CA THR A 26 1.75 -19.91 -9.83
C THR A 26 0.84 -20.63 -8.86
N ILE A 27 0.02 -19.86 -8.13
CA ILE A 27 -1.00 -20.39 -7.23
C ILE A 27 -2.35 -19.78 -7.61
N GLY A 28 -3.25 -20.60 -8.16
CA GLY A 28 -4.48 -20.10 -8.77
C GLY A 28 -4.16 -19.21 -9.98
N SER A 29 -4.57 -17.96 -9.92
CA SER A 29 -4.26 -16.93 -10.94
C SER A 29 -3.15 -15.98 -10.54
N LEU A 30 -2.52 -16.20 -9.39
CA LEU A 30 -1.46 -15.35 -8.86
C LEU A 30 -0.09 -15.88 -9.22
N HIS A 31 0.80 -14.98 -9.62
CA HIS A 31 2.20 -15.25 -9.91
C HIS A 31 3.06 -14.69 -8.79
N PHE A 32 3.87 -15.56 -8.17
CA PHE A 32 4.78 -15.21 -7.10
C PHE A 32 6.21 -15.37 -7.61
N HIS A 33 6.99 -14.30 -7.52
CA HIS A 33 8.39 -14.27 -7.91
C HIS A 33 9.25 -14.31 -6.65
N ILE A 34 9.94 -15.43 -6.45
CA ILE A 34 10.78 -15.66 -5.28
C ILE A 34 12.23 -15.45 -5.70
N GLY A 35 13.01 -14.72 -4.92
CA GLY A 35 14.41 -14.45 -5.22
C GLY A 35 15.09 -13.63 -4.14
N THR A 36 16.20 -13.00 -4.52
CA THR A 36 16.95 -12.09 -3.66
C THR A 36 16.86 -10.68 -4.22
N LEU A 37 16.49 -9.73 -3.38
CA LEU A 37 16.46 -8.31 -3.70
C LEU A 37 17.24 -7.54 -2.65
N ALA A 38 18.27 -6.80 -3.08
CA ALA A 38 19.12 -6.02 -2.18
C ALA A 38 19.71 -6.83 -1.01
N GLY A 39 20.00 -8.11 -1.23
CA GLY A 39 20.57 -9.03 -0.23
C GLY A 39 19.52 -9.72 0.67
N GLN A 40 18.24 -9.43 0.54
CA GLN A 40 17.16 -10.04 1.31
C GLN A 40 16.40 -11.09 0.49
N GLU A 41 16.00 -12.20 1.12
CA GLU A 41 15.07 -13.15 0.50
C GLU A 41 13.67 -12.52 0.43
N VAL A 42 13.11 -12.44 -0.78
CA VAL A 42 11.81 -11.84 -1.01
C VAL A 42 10.87 -12.75 -1.80
N VAL A 43 9.58 -12.54 -1.62
CA VAL A 43 8.52 -13.01 -2.52
C VAL A 43 7.72 -11.80 -2.99
N ILE A 44 7.68 -11.59 -4.31
CA ILE A 44 7.02 -10.44 -4.94
C ILE A 44 5.81 -10.93 -5.72
N ALA A 45 4.69 -10.26 -5.58
CA ALA A 45 3.47 -10.58 -6.33
C ALA A 45 2.75 -9.33 -6.83
N ARG A 46 2.14 -9.45 -8.02
CA ARG A 46 1.15 -8.50 -8.52
C ARG A 46 -0.24 -9.03 -8.17
N CYS A 47 -0.97 -8.31 -7.30
CA CYS A 47 -2.29 -8.76 -6.87
C CYS A 47 -3.41 -8.41 -7.86
N GLY A 48 -3.28 -7.33 -8.65
CA GLY A 48 -4.39 -6.69 -9.36
C GLY A 48 -5.05 -5.60 -8.51
N ILE A 49 -5.85 -4.75 -9.15
CA ILE A 49 -6.49 -3.59 -8.53
C ILE A 49 -7.67 -4.03 -7.66
N GLY A 50 -7.82 -3.37 -6.50
CA GLY A 50 -8.98 -3.47 -5.61
C GLY A 50 -8.82 -4.42 -4.44
N LYS A 51 -9.67 -4.22 -3.44
CA LYS A 51 -9.57 -4.86 -2.11
C LYS A 51 -9.64 -6.39 -2.15
N VAL A 52 -10.51 -6.96 -2.98
CA VAL A 52 -10.66 -8.43 -3.07
C VAL A 52 -9.39 -9.07 -3.63
N ASN A 53 -8.84 -8.53 -4.72
CA ASN A 53 -7.60 -9.00 -5.31
C ASN A 53 -6.43 -8.90 -4.31
N ALA A 54 -6.34 -7.77 -3.63
CA ALA A 54 -5.34 -7.50 -2.61
C ALA A 54 -5.41 -8.48 -1.44
N ALA A 55 -6.61 -8.73 -0.90
CA ALA A 55 -6.81 -9.67 0.20
C ALA A 55 -6.48 -11.11 -0.19
N ILE A 56 -6.92 -11.57 -1.37
CA ILE A 56 -6.61 -12.93 -1.86
C ILE A 56 -5.11 -13.11 -2.02
N CYS A 57 -4.40 -12.14 -2.59
CA CYS A 57 -2.96 -12.19 -2.76
C CYS A 57 -2.23 -12.22 -1.41
N ALA A 58 -2.57 -11.32 -0.49
CA ALA A 58 -1.97 -11.24 0.83
C ALA A 58 -2.20 -12.53 1.63
N GLN A 59 -3.43 -13.07 1.63
CA GLN A 59 -3.75 -14.31 2.33
C GLN A 59 -2.97 -15.49 1.75
N THR A 60 -2.90 -15.61 0.42
CA THR A 60 -2.13 -16.67 -0.24
C THR A 60 -0.66 -16.55 0.11
N MET A 61 -0.09 -15.34 0.07
CA MET A 61 1.30 -15.07 0.43
C MET A 61 1.60 -15.44 1.88
N CYS A 62 0.76 -15.02 2.83
CA CYS A 62 0.93 -15.30 4.24
C CYS A 62 0.90 -16.80 4.55
N LEU A 63 -0.03 -17.55 3.95
CA LEU A 63 -0.17 -18.99 4.19
C LEU A 63 0.94 -19.81 3.54
N THR A 64 1.36 -19.42 2.32
CA THR A 64 2.31 -20.24 1.54
C THR A 64 3.76 -19.95 1.91
N TYR A 65 4.12 -18.67 2.03
CA TYR A 65 5.51 -18.23 2.19
C TYR A 65 5.86 -17.79 3.61
N GLN A 66 4.86 -17.57 4.47
CA GLN A 66 5.04 -17.18 5.88
C GLN A 66 6.03 -16.01 6.05
N PRO A 67 5.83 -14.88 5.36
CA PRO A 67 6.76 -13.77 5.41
C PRO A 67 6.85 -13.18 6.82
N THR A 68 8.02 -12.67 7.18
CA THR A 68 8.24 -11.96 8.46
C THR A 68 7.78 -10.52 8.42
N LEU A 69 7.57 -9.98 7.22
CA LEU A 69 7.05 -8.64 6.96
C LEU A 69 6.38 -8.67 5.57
N VAL A 70 5.22 -8.05 5.43
CA VAL A 70 4.59 -7.76 4.14
C VAL A 70 4.68 -6.27 3.86
N ILE A 71 5.20 -5.90 2.69
CA ILE A 71 5.24 -4.52 2.22
C ILE A 71 4.29 -4.38 1.04
N ASN A 72 3.32 -3.50 1.16
CA ASN A 72 2.52 -3.06 0.01
C ASN A 72 3.10 -1.74 -0.50
N THR A 73 3.39 -1.69 -1.79
CA THR A 73 4.03 -0.54 -2.42
C THR A 73 3.34 -0.20 -3.74
N GLY A 74 3.29 1.08 -4.07
CA GLY A 74 2.63 1.58 -5.26
C GLY A 74 2.38 3.09 -5.20
N VAL A 75 1.39 3.55 -5.95
CA VAL A 75 1.01 4.95 -6.06
C VAL A 75 -0.29 5.27 -5.32
N ALA A 76 -0.55 6.54 -5.05
CA ALA A 76 -1.77 7.01 -4.41
C ALA A 76 -2.13 8.44 -4.83
N GLY A 77 -3.41 8.79 -4.68
CA GLY A 77 -3.90 10.16 -4.78
C GLY A 77 -3.75 10.91 -3.45
N ALA A 78 -3.31 12.18 -3.52
CA ALA A 78 -3.15 13.04 -2.36
C ALA A 78 -4.50 13.54 -1.83
N LEU A 79 -4.81 13.26 -0.57
CA LEU A 79 -5.95 13.85 0.13
C LEU A 79 -5.54 15.13 0.88
N ASP A 80 -4.34 15.16 1.47
CA ASP A 80 -3.81 16.36 2.10
C ASP A 80 -3.28 17.33 1.04
N PRO A 81 -3.73 18.60 1.06
CA PRO A 81 -3.27 19.62 0.10
C PRO A 81 -1.81 20.03 0.27
N ALA A 82 -1.14 19.61 1.36
CA ALA A 82 0.30 19.84 1.55
C ALA A 82 1.16 18.84 0.80
N LEU A 83 0.58 17.72 0.30
CA LEU A 83 1.30 16.72 -0.48
C LEU A 83 1.32 17.10 -1.95
N GLU A 84 2.49 16.94 -2.55
CA GLU A 84 2.74 17.16 -3.97
C GLU A 84 2.98 15.83 -4.70
N VAL A 85 2.85 15.85 -6.03
CA VAL A 85 3.20 14.68 -6.86
C VAL A 85 4.66 14.30 -6.62
N TYR A 86 4.90 13.00 -6.43
CA TYR A 86 6.17 12.36 -6.05
C TYR A 86 6.54 12.42 -4.57
N ASP A 87 5.75 13.03 -3.70
CA ASP A 87 5.94 12.85 -2.26
C ASP A 87 5.67 11.41 -1.85
N ALA A 88 6.41 10.92 -0.87
CA ALA A 88 6.20 9.60 -0.29
C ALA A 88 5.25 9.70 0.91
N VAL A 89 4.28 8.79 0.96
CA VAL A 89 3.38 8.60 2.10
C VAL A 89 3.62 7.23 2.69
N ILE A 90 3.94 7.18 3.98
CA ILE A 90 4.08 5.95 4.75
C ILE A 90 2.91 5.85 5.72
N ALA A 91 2.14 4.78 5.60
CA ALA A 91 0.95 4.62 6.43
C ALA A 91 1.32 4.41 7.90
N THR A 92 0.70 5.19 8.79
CA THR A 92 0.68 4.94 10.24
C THR A 92 -0.48 4.05 10.65
N ALA A 93 -1.56 4.12 9.86
CA ALA A 93 -2.73 3.25 9.95
C ALA A 93 -3.43 3.21 8.59
N LEU A 94 -4.25 2.19 8.36
CA LEU A 94 -5.06 2.00 7.17
C LEU A 94 -6.53 2.01 7.53
N VAL A 95 -7.38 2.57 6.64
CA VAL A 95 -8.84 2.56 6.80
C VAL A 95 -9.52 2.09 5.51
N GLU A 96 -10.59 1.33 5.63
CA GLU A 96 -11.47 0.98 4.51
C GLU A 96 -12.57 2.04 4.39
N HIS A 97 -12.35 3.09 3.59
CA HIS A 97 -13.21 4.27 3.55
C HIS A 97 -14.60 4.02 2.95
N ASP A 98 -14.77 2.92 2.24
CA ASP A 98 -16.02 2.50 1.60
C ASP A 98 -16.77 1.39 2.36
N MET A 99 -16.26 0.96 3.53
CA MET A 99 -16.99 0.11 4.46
C MET A 99 -17.98 0.96 5.25
N ASP A 100 -19.27 0.69 5.10
CA ASP A 100 -20.32 1.53 5.68
C ASP A 100 -21.46 0.72 6.29
N THR A 101 -21.45 0.63 7.60
CA THR A 101 -22.53 0.08 8.44
C THR A 101 -23.19 1.17 9.32
N THR A 102 -23.00 2.46 8.96
CA THR A 102 -23.59 3.59 9.69
C THR A 102 -25.11 3.54 9.84
N PRO A 103 -25.91 2.97 8.92
CA PRO A 103 -27.33 2.76 9.14
C PRO A 103 -27.69 1.91 10.37
N PHE A 104 -26.73 1.10 10.86
CA PHE A 104 -26.89 0.31 12.09
C PHE A 104 -26.32 1.01 13.33
N GLY A 105 -25.80 2.23 13.20
CA GLY A 105 -25.25 3.03 14.28
C GLY A 105 -23.75 2.91 14.47
N ASP A 106 -23.06 2.16 13.60
CA ASP A 106 -21.63 2.02 13.63
C ASP A 106 -20.91 3.28 13.10
N PRO A 107 -19.66 3.54 13.49
CA PRO A 107 -18.85 4.53 12.81
C PRO A 107 -18.53 4.09 11.37
N ALA A 108 -18.40 5.05 10.45
CA ALA A 108 -17.93 4.78 9.08
C ALA A 108 -16.55 4.10 9.11
N GLY A 109 -16.35 3.14 8.21
CA GLY A 109 -15.08 2.40 8.12
C GLY A 109 -14.88 1.33 9.20
N LEU A 110 -15.88 1.03 10.02
CA LEU A 110 -15.77 -0.02 11.03
C LEU A 110 -15.67 -1.39 10.37
N ILE A 111 -14.62 -2.11 10.66
CA ILE A 111 -14.38 -3.48 10.23
C ILE A 111 -14.27 -4.43 11.43
N ASN A 112 -14.65 -5.69 11.21
CA ASN A 112 -14.46 -6.75 12.19
C ASN A 112 -13.17 -7.50 11.87
N VAL A 113 -12.22 -7.54 12.79
CA VAL A 113 -10.90 -8.16 12.62
C VAL A 113 -10.68 -9.19 13.72
N GLY A 114 -11.05 -10.43 13.45
CA GLY A 114 -11.09 -11.46 14.50
C GLY A 114 -12.12 -11.14 15.58
N ASP A 115 -11.66 -10.94 16.80
CA ASP A 115 -12.53 -10.60 17.96
C ASP A 115 -12.58 -9.09 18.23
N GLU A 116 -11.96 -8.28 17.37
CA GLU A 116 -11.87 -6.81 17.51
C GLU A 116 -12.67 -6.08 16.45
N ASN A 117 -13.10 -4.86 16.78
CA ASN A 117 -13.73 -3.93 15.87
C ASN A 117 -12.83 -2.70 15.74
N LEU A 118 -12.35 -2.41 14.54
CA LEU A 118 -11.43 -1.33 14.28
C LEU A 118 -11.95 -0.44 13.13
N VAL A 119 -11.70 0.86 13.21
CA VAL A 119 -11.79 1.77 12.07
C VAL A 119 -10.40 1.91 11.43
N GLU A 120 -9.37 2.00 12.25
CA GLU A 120 -7.98 2.11 11.81
C GLU A 120 -7.21 0.83 12.13
N ILE A 121 -6.54 0.26 11.13
CA ILE A 121 -5.61 -0.86 11.30
C ILE A 121 -4.21 -0.28 11.51
N PRO A 122 -3.63 -0.34 12.71
CA PRO A 122 -2.37 0.33 13.01
C PRO A 122 -1.17 -0.38 12.38
N VAL A 123 -0.23 0.41 11.87
CA VAL A 123 1.11 -0.06 11.46
C VAL A 123 2.07 0.09 12.62
N GLU A 124 2.97 -0.87 12.80
CA GLU A 124 3.97 -0.81 13.86
C GLU A 124 4.91 0.40 13.67
N LYS A 125 5.08 1.17 14.75
CA LYS A 125 5.81 2.45 14.71
C LYS A 125 7.25 2.31 14.24
N SER A 126 7.95 1.28 14.67
CA SER A 126 9.33 0.99 14.26
C SER A 126 9.43 0.82 12.75
N ILE A 127 8.45 0.13 12.13
CA ILE A 127 8.43 -0.17 10.69
C ILE A 127 8.20 1.11 9.87
N TYR A 128 7.12 1.86 10.16
CA TYR A 128 6.85 3.06 9.36
C TYR A 128 7.90 4.17 9.55
N GLN A 129 8.50 4.29 10.73
CA GLN A 129 9.58 5.27 10.96
C GLN A 129 10.86 4.88 10.20
N ALA A 130 11.23 3.60 10.16
CA ALA A 130 12.35 3.12 9.37
C ALA A 130 12.11 3.38 7.87
N MET A 131 10.92 3.07 7.36
CA MET A 131 10.55 3.33 5.96
C MET A 131 10.60 4.83 5.63
N ARG A 132 10.08 5.71 6.51
CA ARG A 132 10.18 7.16 6.35
C ARG A 132 11.62 7.63 6.24
N THR A 133 12.49 7.15 7.15
CA THR A 133 13.90 7.51 7.16
C THR A 133 14.57 7.16 5.83
N VAL A 134 14.27 5.99 5.29
CA VAL A 134 14.80 5.55 3.99
C VAL A 134 14.25 6.40 2.84
N ALA A 135 12.95 6.68 2.82
CA ALA A 135 12.36 7.54 1.79
C ALA A 135 12.99 8.94 1.77
N GLN A 136 13.29 9.50 2.94
CA GLN A 136 14.02 10.77 3.05
C GLN A 136 15.48 10.65 2.58
N ALA A 137 16.13 9.53 2.86
CA ALA A 137 17.53 9.29 2.45
C ALA A 137 17.70 9.19 0.92
N VAL A 138 16.68 8.72 0.20
CA VAL A 138 16.65 8.74 -1.27
C VAL A 138 16.16 10.08 -1.85
N GLY A 139 15.99 11.09 -1.00
CA GLY A 139 15.69 12.47 -1.42
C GLY A 139 14.20 12.77 -1.64
N LEU A 140 13.30 11.93 -1.17
CA LEU A 140 11.86 12.21 -1.24
C LEU A 140 11.40 13.02 -0.02
N HIS A 141 10.49 13.96 -0.23
CA HIS A 141 9.67 14.46 0.86
C HIS A 141 8.76 13.31 1.33
N ALA A 142 8.78 12.99 2.63
CA ALA A 142 8.13 11.80 3.16
C ALA A 142 7.28 12.13 4.40
N GLU A 143 5.97 11.92 4.27
CA GLU A 143 5.02 12.12 5.34
C GLU A 143 4.44 10.81 5.85
N CYS A 144 4.10 10.79 7.14
CA CYS A 144 3.45 9.66 7.79
C CYS A 144 2.01 10.04 8.16
N GLY A 145 1.06 9.18 7.83
CA GLY A 145 -0.34 9.44 8.16
C GLY A 145 -1.27 8.27 7.82
N VAL A 146 -2.56 8.48 8.02
CA VAL A 146 -3.58 7.48 7.65
C VAL A 146 -3.69 7.41 6.13
N VAL A 147 -3.71 6.20 5.59
CA VAL A 147 -4.00 5.92 4.18
C VAL A 147 -5.37 5.25 4.07
N ALA A 148 -6.20 5.76 3.18
CA ALA A 148 -7.56 5.28 2.97
C ALA A 148 -7.64 4.41 1.71
N SER A 149 -8.20 3.19 1.84
CA SER A 149 -8.41 2.29 0.71
C SER A 149 -9.91 2.08 0.43
N GLY A 150 -10.24 1.92 -0.84
CA GLY A 150 -11.60 1.56 -1.26
C GLY A 150 -11.62 1.13 -2.73
N ASP A 151 -12.68 0.44 -3.14
CA ASP A 151 -12.84 -0.02 -4.52
C ASP A 151 -13.32 1.11 -5.46
N GLN A 152 -12.72 2.30 -5.31
CA GLN A 152 -13.05 3.51 -6.06
C GLN A 152 -11.78 4.32 -6.36
N PHE A 153 -11.61 4.71 -7.62
CA PHE A 153 -10.66 5.74 -8.00
C PHE A 153 -11.23 7.10 -7.60
N ILE A 154 -10.61 7.77 -6.63
CA ILE A 154 -11.10 9.06 -6.13
C ILE A 154 -10.65 10.17 -7.06
N SER A 155 -11.62 10.80 -7.71
CA SER A 155 -11.41 11.87 -8.72
C SER A 155 -12.35 13.06 -8.55
N SER A 156 -13.06 13.18 -7.42
CA SER A 156 -13.89 14.33 -7.14
C SER A 156 -13.52 15.02 -5.83
N TYR A 157 -13.65 16.33 -5.82
CA TYR A 157 -13.37 17.15 -4.64
C TYR A 157 -14.24 16.74 -3.43
N GLU A 158 -15.52 16.40 -3.68
CA GLU A 158 -16.45 15.99 -2.64
C GLU A 158 -16.03 14.67 -1.99
N GLN A 159 -15.65 13.68 -2.79
CA GLN A 159 -15.17 12.40 -2.28
C GLN A 159 -13.86 12.58 -1.48
N LYS A 160 -12.90 13.35 -2.03
CA LYS A 160 -11.66 13.72 -1.34
C LYS A 160 -11.93 14.33 0.02
N GLN A 161 -12.78 15.36 0.09
CA GLN A 161 -13.10 16.04 1.35
C GLN A 161 -13.83 15.14 2.34
N ARG A 162 -14.76 14.30 1.85
CA ARG A 162 -15.46 13.33 2.70
C ARG A 162 -14.49 12.37 3.36
N ILE A 163 -13.60 11.72 2.60
CA ILE A 163 -12.63 10.74 3.12
C ILE A 163 -11.69 11.43 4.12
N ARG A 164 -11.15 12.60 3.76
CA ARG A 164 -10.27 13.37 4.64
C ARG A 164 -10.96 13.77 5.96
N SER A 165 -12.20 14.22 5.90
CA SER A 165 -12.95 14.67 7.08
C SER A 165 -13.36 13.53 8.00
N LEU A 166 -13.68 12.34 7.45
CA LEU A 166 -14.12 11.19 8.23
C LEU A 166 -12.95 10.48 8.91
N PHE A 167 -11.81 10.35 8.21
CA PHE A 167 -10.73 9.48 8.64
C PHE A 167 -9.41 10.18 8.92
N GLY A 168 -9.31 11.50 8.68
CA GLY A 168 -8.03 12.21 8.77
C GLY A 168 -6.98 11.69 7.78
N ALA A 169 -7.39 10.94 6.77
CA ALA A 169 -6.47 10.32 5.82
C ALA A 169 -5.77 11.37 4.96
N ILE A 170 -4.45 11.15 4.72
CA ILE A 170 -3.61 12.05 3.92
C ILE A 170 -3.46 11.59 2.47
N ALA A 171 -3.70 10.31 2.19
CA ALA A 171 -3.68 9.74 0.84
C ALA A 171 -4.76 8.66 0.68
N CYS A 172 -5.16 8.36 -0.56
CA CYS A 172 -6.09 7.30 -0.88
C CYS A 172 -5.58 6.44 -2.04
N GLU A 173 -5.93 5.15 -1.98
CA GLU A 173 -5.60 4.12 -2.97
C GLU A 173 -6.62 2.98 -2.89
N MET A 174 -6.34 1.79 -3.43
CA MET A 174 -7.39 0.77 -3.58
C MET A 174 -7.06 -0.60 -2.96
N GLU A 175 -5.92 -0.80 -2.28
CA GLU A 175 -5.46 -2.13 -1.82
C GLU A 175 -4.94 -2.17 -0.38
N GLY A 176 -4.27 -1.12 0.07
CA GLY A 176 -3.46 -1.11 1.28
C GLY A 176 -4.19 -1.55 2.53
N ALA A 177 -5.45 -1.07 2.74
CA ALA A 177 -6.23 -1.48 3.90
C ALA A 177 -6.63 -2.96 3.85
N ALA A 178 -6.93 -3.52 2.67
CA ALA A 178 -7.28 -4.93 2.55
C ALA A 178 -6.07 -5.85 2.79
N ILE A 179 -4.86 -5.43 2.37
CA ILE A 179 -3.62 -6.13 2.69
C ILE A 179 -3.33 -6.03 4.19
N ALA A 180 -3.47 -4.83 4.77
CA ALA A 180 -3.28 -4.61 6.20
C ALA A 180 -4.27 -5.43 7.04
N HIS A 181 -5.55 -5.46 6.66
CA HIS A 181 -6.59 -6.26 7.28
C HIS A 181 -6.20 -7.75 7.29
N THR A 182 -5.79 -8.27 6.13
CA THR A 182 -5.36 -9.66 5.99
C THR A 182 -4.12 -9.96 6.85
N CYS A 183 -3.11 -9.11 6.82
CA CYS A 183 -1.88 -9.26 7.60
C CYS A 183 -2.15 -9.17 9.10
N TYR A 184 -3.03 -8.25 9.54
CA TYR A 184 -3.43 -8.12 10.94
C TYR A 184 -4.08 -9.41 11.45
N MET A 185 -5.03 -9.99 10.69
CA MET A 185 -5.65 -11.27 11.01
C MET A 185 -4.64 -12.43 11.00
N ALA A 186 -3.69 -12.42 10.08
CA ALA A 186 -2.61 -13.41 9.99
C ALA A 186 -1.51 -13.20 11.04
N ARG A 187 -1.53 -12.10 11.79
CA ARG A 187 -0.49 -11.68 12.73
C ARG A 187 0.89 -11.54 12.09
N VAL A 188 0.91 -11.06 10.86
CA VAL A 188 2.14 -10.77 10.10
C VAL A 188 2.35 -9.25 10.12
N PRO A 189 3.52 -8.75 10.52
CA PRO A 189 3.87 -7.34 10.40
C PRO A 189 3.71 -6.84 8.97
N PHE A 190 3.30 -5.59 8.80
CA PHE A 190 3.11 -5.02 7.47
C PHE A 190 3.51 -3.54 7.42
N CYS A 191 3.77 -3.06 6.21
CA CYS A 191 4.04 -1.66 5.88
C CYS A 191 3.33 -1.31 4.58
N VAL A 192 2.84 -0.08 4.49
CA VAL A 192 2.29 0.47 3.24
C VAL A 192 3.04 1.74 2.89
N LEU A 193 3.68 1.72 1.73
CA LEU A 193 4.36 2.86 1.11
C LEU A 193 3.60 3.26 -0.16
N ARG A 194 3.35 4.55 -0.31
CA ARG A 194 2.79 5.12 -1.54
C ARG A 194 3.62 6.32 -2.00
N VAL A 195 3.71 6.50 -3.31
CA VAL A 195 4.24 7.73 -3.90
C VAL A 195 3.08 8.43 -4.61
N ILE A 196 2.90 9.71 -4.33
CA ILE A 196 1.78 10.48 -4.87
C ILE A 196 1.88 10.59 -6.39
N SER A 197 0.83 10.18 -7.09
CA SER A 197 0.68 10.27 -8.54
C SER A 197 -0.29 11.33 -9.01
N ASP A 198 -1.21 11.75 -8.14
CA ASP A 198 -2.29 12.67 -8.46
C ASP A 198 -2.88 13.34 -7.21
N SER A 199 -3.72 14.35 -7.43
CA SER A 199 -4.33 15.15 -6.37
C SER A 199 -5.67 14.62 -5.85
N ALA A 200 -6.11 13.43 -6.29
CA ALA A 200 -7.42 12.83 -5.94
C ALA A 200 -8.61 13.81 -6.13
N ASP A 201 -8.59 14.62 -7.16
CA ASP A 201 -9.62 15.62 -7.48
C ASP A 201 -9.96 15.63 -8.97
N GLY A 202 -10.65 16.66 -9.47
CA GLY A 202 -11.07 16.75 -10.87
C GLY A 202 -9.95 16.72 -11.93
N LYS A 203 -8.67 16.71 -11.53
CA LYS A 203 -7.50 16.55 -12.40
C LYS A 203 -6.83 15.18 -12.26
N ALA A 204 -7.25 14.37 -11.30
CA ALA A 204 -6.60 13.12 -10.94
C ALA A 204 -6.34 12.18 -12.10
N GLU A 205 -7.28 12.03 -13.04
CA GLU A 205 -7.11 11.12 -14.20
C GLU A 205 -5.96 11.55 -15.10
N VAL A 206 -5.81 12.86 -15.36
CA VAL A 206 -4.74 13.41 -16.19
C VAL A 206 -3.40 13.34 -15.49
N GLU A 207 -3.36 13.70 -14.21
CA GLU A 207 -2.15 13.63 -13.37
C GLU A 207 -1.67 12.19 -13.24
N TYR A 208 -2.56 11.28 -12.86
CA TYR A 208 -2.25 9.84 -12.77
C TYR A 208 -1.64 9.31 -14.07
N SER A 209 -2.29 9.55 -15.21
CA SER A 209 -1.79 9.06 -16.50
C SER A 209 -0.40 9.63 -16.85
N THR A 210 -0.10 10.82 -16.39
CA THR A 210 1.16 11.52 -16.65
C THR A 210 2.28 11.05 -15.71
N PHE A 211 1.98 10.88 -14.43
CA PHE A 211 3.02 10.76 -13.40
C PHE A 211 3.20 9.36 -12.83
N VAL A 212 2.26 8.42 -13.07
CA VAL A 212 2.25 7.08 -12.45
C VAL A 212 3.54 6.29 -12.67
N ASN A 213 4.14 6.35 -13.85
CA ASN A 213 5.34 5.55 -14.13
C ASN A 213 6.55 6.03 -13.31
N VAL A 214 6.72 7.34 -13.16
CA VAL A 214 7.81 7.91 -12.35
C VAL A 214 7.55 7.69 -10.87
N ALA A 215 6.32 7.85 -10.42
CA ALA A 215 5.93 7.59 -9.03
C ALA A 215 6.17 6.12 -8.66
N ALA A 216 5.81 5.18 -9.53
CA ALA A 216 6.05 3.74 -9.33
C ALA A 216 7.56 3.41 -9.25
N ALA A 217 8.38 4.00 -10.13
CA ALA A 217 9.82 3.82 -10.09
C ALA A 217 10.43 4.34 -8.78
N LYS A 218 10.00 5.51 -8.31
CA LYS A 218 10.44 6.07 -7.02
C LYS A 218 10.02 5.18 -5.84
N SER A 219 8.82 4.62 -5.88
CA SER A 219 8.35 3.67 -4.87
C SER A 219 9.25 2.43 -4.79
N ALA A 220 9.62 1.86 -5.95
CA ALA A 220 10.52 0.71 -6.02
C ALA A 220 11.93 1.03 -5.49
N GLU A 221 12.47 2.23 -5.79
CA GLU A 221 13.75 2.70 -5.27
C GLU A 221 13.76 2.75 -3.73
N VAL A 222 12.69 3.28 -3.12
CA VAL A 222 12.57 3.29 -1.66
C VAL A 222 12.55 1.88 -1.09
N ILE A 223 11.82 0.94 -1.71
CA ILE A 223 11.77 -0.46 -1.28
C ILE A 223 13.15 -1.11 -1.35
N GLU A 224 13.87 -0.94 -2.45
CA GLU A 224 15.22 -1.50 -2.59
C GLU A 224 16.16 -0.97 -1.49
N MET A 225 16.15 0.34 -1.24
CA MET A 225 16.96 0.95 -0.17
C MET A 225 16.53 0.52 1.23
N TYR A 226 15.22 0.32 1.46
CA TYR A 226 14.71 -0.19 2.72
C TYR A 226 15.22 -1.61 2.99
N LEU A 227 15.18 -2.48 1.98
CA LEU A 227 15.68 -3.85 2.09
C LEU A 227 17.19 -3.90 2.36
N ARG A 228 17.98 -2.97 1.78
CA ARG A 228 19.42 -2.84 2.07
C ARG A 228 19.72 -2.43 3.50
N ALA A 229 18.79 -1.75 4.16
CA ALA A 229 18.95 -1.24 5.52
C ALA A 229 18.52 -2.24 6.61
N LEU A 230 17.88 -3.37 6.24
CA LEU A 230 17.51 -4.45 7.15
C LEU A 230 18.69 -5.41 7.40
#